data_34b2abb9443a5b0f03a3616e1a21d624
#
_entry.id   34b2abb9443a5b0f03a3616e1a21d624
#
_cell.length_a   1.000
_cell.length_b   1.000
_cell.length_c   1.000
_cell.angle_alpha   90.00
_cell.angle_beta   90.00
_cell.angle_gamma   90.00
#
_symmetry.space_group_name_H-M   'P 1'
#
loop_
_entity.id
_entity.type
_entity.pdbx_description
1 polymer ?
#
loop_
_entity_poly.entity_id
_entity_poly.type
_entity_poly.pdbx_seq_one_letter_code
_entity_poly.pdbx_strand_id
1 'polypeptide(L)'
;KWRGEISTRNDYSQNVTIEDTRLLMYETLKRYFGETLSDQILSEKGKLSGQIKWVSIAFTDISSYSTIIENMSPKVAVKLLNQYFSKMHDIIEKHNGHILNYIGDSIMIVFGAPNDIEDHELKAVECAIEMRKSLDELNEEWDKIEFSRFWKNHGIDKITARTGIHSGSVIAGNIGSDRMLQYSAIGDVVNVASRMEQANKEFSTD
;
A
#
# COMPACT_ATOMS: atom_id res chain seq x y z
N LYS A 1 18.68 -58.89 -24.63
CA LYS A 1 19.05 -57.62 -25.30
C LYS A 1 17.91 -56.62 -25.13
N TRP A 2 17.87 -55.93 -24.03
CA TRP A 2 17.20 -54.64 -23.87
C TRP A 2 18.15 -53.73 -23.12
N ARG A 3 19.01 -53.07 -23.85
CA ARG A 3 19.68 -51.84 -23.48
C ARG A 3 19.16 -50.78 -24.44
N GLY A 4 18.42 -49.87 -23.93
CA GLY A 4 17.93 -48.77 -24.75
C GLY A 4 17.15 -47.81 -23.86
N GLU A 5 17.78 -46.71 -23.56
CA GLU A 5 17.12 -45.41 -23.36
C GLU A 5 16.36 -45.17 -22.07
N ILE A 6 17.12 -45.14 -20.94
CA ILE A 6 16.83 -44.22 -19.87
C ILE A 6 17.76 -43.00 -20.09
N SER A 7 17.47 -42.27 -21.11
CA SER A 7 18.06 -40.97 -21.38
C SER A 7 16.89 -40.06 -21.73
N THR A 8 16.99 -38.85 -21.28
CA THR A 8 16.14 -37.70 -21.68
C THR A 8 14.83 -37.46 -20.95
N ARG A 9 14.76 -37.75 -19.66
CA ARG A 9 13.71 -37.13 -18.79
C ARG A 9 14.25 -36.21 -17.73
N ASN A 10 15.54 -35.90 -17.74
CA ASN A 10 16.21 -35.06 -16.76
C ASN A 10 16.68 -33.70 -17.29
N ASP A 11 16.35 -33.31 -18.50
CA ASP A 11 16.83 -32.06 -19.11
C ASP A 11 15.88 -30.88 -19.03
N TYR A 12 14.79 -30.99 -18.26
CA TYR A 12 13.93 -29.83 -17.95
C TYR A 12 13.99 -29.39 -16.50
N SER A 13 14.94 -29.81 -15.71
CA SER A 13 15.36 -29.00 -14.57
C SER A 13 16.18 -27.83 -15.14
N GLN A 14 15.51 -26.75 -15.51
CA GLN A 14 16.16 -25.49 -15.72
C GLN A 14 17.07 -25.31 -14.51
N ASN A 15 18.37 -25.26 -14.73
CA ASN A 15 19.35 -24.86 -13.72
C ASN A 15 19.06 -23.41 -13.39
N VAL A 16 18.07 -23.18 -12.52
CA VAL A 16 17.85 -21.88 -11.92
C VAL A 16 19.15 -21.59 -11.18
N THR A 17 19.93 -20.66 -11.66
CA THR A 17 21.20 -20.28 -11.06
C THR A 17 20.90 -19.66 -9.70
N ILE A 18 21.90 -19.65 -8.81
CA ILE A 18 21.78 -18.96 -7.51
C ILE A 18 21.40 -17.50 -7.73
N GLU A 19 21.89 -16.90 -8.81
CA GLU A 19 21.58 -15.51 -9.17
C GLU A 19 20.12 -15.33 -9.60
N ASP A 20 19.57 -16.25 -10.41
CA ASP A 20 18.15 -16.22 -10.79
C ASP A 20 17.24 -16.35 -9.56
N THR A 21 17.62 -17.25 -8.63
CA THR A 21 16.88 -17.43 -7.36
C THR A 21 16.94 -16.16 -6.51
N ARG A 22 18.11 -15.54 -6.41
CA ARG A 22 18.30 -14.29 -5.67
C ARG A 22 17.48 -13.14 -6.26
N LEU A 23 17.50 -13.00 -7.57
CA LEU A 23 16.70 -12.00 -8.28
C LEU A 23 15.20 -12.22 -8.06
N LEU A 24 14.72 -13.45 -8.22
CA LEU A 24 13.31 -13.79 -7.98
C LEU A 24 12.89 -13.50 -6.53
N MET A 25 13.72 -13.83 -5.56
CA MET A 25 13.47 -13.52 -4.14
C MET A 25 13.40 -12.01 -3.91
N TYR A 26 14.33 -11.24 -4.49
CA TYR A 26 14.35 -9.79 -4.36
C TYR A 26 13.11 -9.14 -4.97
N GLU A 27 12.76 -9.51 -6.21
CA GLU A 27 11.54 -9.00 -6.86
C GLU A 27 10.26 -9.39 -6.10
N THR A 28 10.27 -10.58 -5.49
CA THR A 28 9.16 -11.00 -4.62
C THR A 28 9.07 -10.11 -3.38
N LEU A 29 10.19 -9.88 -2.70
CA LEU A 29 10.23 -8.98 -1.52
C LEU A 29 9.76 -7.57 -1.89
N LYS A 30 10.26 -7.00 -3.00
CA LYS A 30 9.81 -5.68 -3.48
C LYS A 30 8.31 -5.61 -3.69
N ARG A 31 7.71 -6.66 -4.23
CA ARG A 31 6.28 -6.71 -4.49
C ARG A 31 5.42 -6.73 -3.22
N TYR A 32 5.92 -7.33 -2.14
CA TYR A 32 5.17 -7.45 -0.89
C TYR A 32 5.49 -6.35 0.14
N PHE A 33 6.71 -5.81 0.10
CA PHE A 33 7.19 -4.87 1.11
C PHE A 33 7.58 -3.50 0.56
N GLY A 34 7.57 -3.33 -0.76
CA GLY A 34 8.12 -2.14 -1.41
C GLY A 34 9.65 -2.18 -1.50
N GLU A 35 10.24 -1.32 -2.31
CA GLU A 35 11.68 -1.30 -2.58
C GLU A 35 12.49 -0.96 -1.33
N THR A 36 12.19 0.16 -0.70
CA THR A 36 12.90 0.68 0.47
C THR A 36 13.01 -0.32 1.61
N LEU A 37 11.89 -0.97 1.98
CA LEU A 37 11.88 -1.94 3.07
C LEU A 37 12.60 -3.24 2.68
N SER A 38 12.50 -3.66 1.41
CA SER A 38 13.20 -4.83 0.91
C SER A 38 14.71 -4.67 0.98
N ASP A 39 15.22 -3.51 0.61
CA ASP A 39 16.65 -3.19 0.71
C ASP A 39 17.14 -3.20 2.16
N GLN A 40 16.37 -2.64 3.08
CA GLN A 40 16.70 -2.67 4.51
C GLN A 40 16.65 -4.09 5.09
N ILE A 41 15.64 -4.89 4.76
CA ILE A 41 15.55 -6.28 5.20
C ILE A 41 16.79 -7.07 4.75
N LEU A 42 17.24 -6.85 3.53
CA LEU A 42 18.41 -7.54 2.98
C LEU A 42 19.72 -7.03 3.60
N SER A 43 19.87 -5.72 3.79
CA SER A 43 21.08 -5.12 4.38
C SER A 43 21.24 -5.47 5.85
N GLU A 44 20.16 -5.51 6.62
CA GLU A 44 20.15 -5.79 8.06
C GLU A 44 19.91 -7.28 8.40
N LYS A 45 19.96 -8.16 7.40
CA LYS A 45 19.71 -9.60 7.56
C LYS A 45 18.36 -9.90 8.25
N GLY A 46 17.33 -9.11 7.94
CA GLY A 46 15.99 -9.26 8.49
C GLY A 46 15.81 -8.71 9.92
N LYS A 47 16.80 -8.04 10.50
CA LYS A 47 16.75 -7.49 11.86
C LYS A 47 16.44 -5.99 11.85
N LEU A 48 15.21 -5.63 11.54
CA LEU A 48 14.71 -4.26 11.74
C LEU A 48 14.16 -4.13 13.17
N SER A 49 15.03 -3.81 14.13
CA SER A 49 14.59 -3.54 15.50
C SER A 49 13.75 -2.25 15.54
N GLY A 50 12.73 -2.23 16.41
CA GLY A 50 11.91 -1.02 16.60
C GLY A 50 12.76 0.17 17.06
N GLN A 51 12.63 1.29 16.38
CA GLN A 51 13.30 2.55 16.66
C GLN A 51 12.27 3.64 16.96
N ILE A 52 12.60 4.54 17.89
CA ILE A 52 11.81 5.75 18.09
C ILE A 52 12.12 6.70 16.95
N LYS A 53 11.10 7.08 16.19
CA LYS A 53 11.20 8.01 15.07
C LYS A 53 10.13 9.10 15.17
N TRP A 54 10.46 10.31 14.76
CA TRP A 54 9.50 11.39 14.54
C TRP A 54 9.03 11.30 13.09
N VAL A 55 7.73 11.05 12.89
CA VAL A 55 7.15 10.72 11.59
C VAL A 55 5.81 11.41 11.38
N SER A 56 5.33 11.45 10.14
CA SER A 56 3.93 11.72 9.83
C SER A 56 3.23 10.42 9.45
N ILE A 57 2.10 10.16 10.08
CA ILE A 57 1.20 9.05 9.73
C ILE A 57 0.00 9.63 8.98
N ALA A 58 -0.36 9.01 7.88
CA ALA A 58 -1.57 9.32 7.15
C ALA A 58 -2.45 8.07 7.02
N PHE A 59 -3.76 8.26 7.22
CA PHE A 59 -4.78 7.30 6.84
C PHE A 59 -5.62 7.92 5.73
N THR A 60 -5.87 7.16 4.67
CA THR A 60 -6.81 7.54 3.61
C THR A 60 -7.80 6.42 3.38
N ASP A 61 -9.08 6.75 3.20
CA ASP A 61 -10.21 5.82 3.14
C ASP A 61 -11.22 6.28 2.08
N ILE A 62 -11.78 5.34 1.31
CA ILE A 62 -12.77 5.65 0.28
C ILE A 62 -14.09 6.01 0.95
N SER A 63 -14.64 7.17 0.62
CA SER A 63 -15.91 7.62 1.15
C SER A 63 -17.05 6.70 0.68
N SER A 64 -17.88 6.23 1.62
CA SER A 64 -19.03 5.36 1.34
C SER A 64 -18.69 4.04 0.62
N TYR A 65 -17.50 3.52 0.81
CA TYR A 65 -17.03 2.30 0.14
C TYR A 65 -18.02 1.12 0.27
N SER A 66 -18.56 0.87 1.47
CA SER A 66 -19.54 -0.20 1.69
C SER A 66 -20.76 -0.08 0.77
N THR A 67 -21.27 1.14 0.58
CA THR A 67 -22.40 1.41 -0.33
C THR A 67 -21.99 1.21 -1.79
N ILE A 68 -20.76 1.61 -2.15
CA ILE A 68 -20.24 1.46 -3.51
C ILE A 68 -20.18 -0.01 -3.91
N ILE A 69 -19.72 -0.90 -3.02
CA ILE A 69 -19.50 -2.32 -3.33
C ILE A 69 -20.72 -3.21 -3.09
N GLU A 70 -21.74 -2.73 -2.39
CA GLU A 70 -22.92 -3.53 -1.99
C GLU A 70 -23.56 -4.30 -3.16
N ASN A 71 -23.59 -3.69 -4.33
CA ASN A 71 -24.17 -4.26 -5.55
C ASN A 71 -23.13 -4.68 -6.61
N MET A 72 -21.86 -4.73 -6.22
CA MET A 72 -20.79 -5.20 -7.09
C MET A 72 -20.52 -6.70 -6.89
N SER A 73 -20.18 -7.40 -7.97
CA SER A 73 -19.58 -8.72 -7.79
C SER A 73 -18.21 -8.58 -7.13
N PRO A 74 -17.76 -9.57 -6.35
CA PRO A 74 -16.43 -9.51 -5.70
C PRO A 74 -15.29 -9.23 -6.68
N LYS A 75 -15.38 -9.75 -7.91
CA LYS A 75 -14.39 -9.50 -8.96
C LYS A 75 -14.33 -8.03 -9.37
N VAL A 76 -15.46 -7.35 -9.42
CA VAL A 76 -15.55 -5.92 -9.78
C VAL A 76 -15.03 -5.07 -8.64
N ALA A 77 -15.40 -5.38 -7.38
CA ALA A 77 -14.90 -4.69 -6.19
C ALA A 77 -13.36 -4.78 -6.07
N VAL A 78 -12.79 -5.97 -6.28
CA VAL A 78 -11.32 -6.15 -6.31
C VAL A 78 -10.68 -5.36 -7.45
N LYS A 79 -11.31 -5.30 -8.63
CA LYS A 79 -10.81 -4.48 -9.75
C LYS A 79 -10.78 -3.00 -9.38
N LEU A 80 -11.83 -2.48 -8.75
CA LEU A 80 -11.90 -1.11 -8.26
C LEU A 80 -10.75 -0.80 -7.30
N LEU A 81 -10.60 -1.63 -6.25
CA LEU A 81 -9.54 -1.46 -5.26
C LEU A 81 -8.15 -1.50 -5.89
N ASN A 82 -7.89 -2.46 -6.77
CA ASN A 82 -6.58 -2.59 -7.41
C ASN A 82 -6.23 -1.36 -8.26
N GLN A 83 -7.19 -0.78 -8.98
CA GLN A 83 -6.98 0.45 -9.76
C GLN A 83 -6.73 1.65 -8.84
N TYR A 84 -7.53 1.78 -7.78
CA TYR A 84 -7.34 2.81 -6.77
C TYR A 84 -5.98 2.69 -6.08
N PHE A 85 -5.65 1.52 -5.54
CA PHE A 85 -4.40 1.30 -4.83
C PHE A 85 -3.17 1.51 -5.72
N SER A 86 -3.22 1.06 -6.98
CA SER A 86 -2.11 1.29 -7.91
C SER A 86 -1.87 2.76 -8.15
N LYS A 87 -2.94 3.54 -8.40
CA LYS A 87 -2.82 4.99 -8.61
C LYS A 87 -2.30 5.71 -7.37
N MET A 88 -2.80 5.33 -6.17
CA MET A 88 -2.36 5.93 -4.91
C MET A 88 -0.93 5.53 -4.55
N HIS A 89 -0.53 4.29 -4.81
CA HIS A 89 0.82 3.80 -4.56
C HIS A 89 1.88 4.64 -5.28
N ASP A 90 1.70 4.88 -6.58
CA ASP A 90 2.64 5.65 -7.39
C ASP A 90 2.86 7.07 -6.82
N ILE A 91 1.80 7.69 -6.29
CA ILE A 91 1.86 9.03 -5.69
C ILE A 91 2.55 8.99 -4.33
N ILE A 92 2.19 8.01 -3.50
CA ILE A 92 2.80 7.84 -2.17
C ILE A 92 4.31 7.64 -2.30
N GLU A 93 4.74 6.78 -3.22
CA GLU A 93 6.16 6.53 -3.50
C GLU A 93 6.87 7.79 -4.02
N LYS A 94 6.25 8.53 -4.95
CA LYS A 94 6.76 9.81 -5.46
C LYS A 94 7.05 10.83 -4.35
N HIS A 95 6.24 10.85 -3.30
CA HIS A 95 6.43 11.72 -2.13
C HIS A 95 7.25 11.07 -1.01
N ASN A 96 7.95 9.97 -1.30
CA ASN A 96 8.75 9.20 -0.34
C ASN A 96 7.93 8.66 0.85
N GLY A 97 6.62 8.50 0.71
CA GLY A 97 5.77 7.82 1.67
C GLY A 97 5.98 6.30 1.59
N HIS A 98 5.84 5.62 2.71
CA HIS A 98 5.87 4.17 2.77
C HIS A 98 4.51 3.63 3.22
N ILE A 99 3.94 2.71 2.44
CA ILE A 99 2.67 2.06 2.79
C ILE A 99 2.95 0.99 3.83
N LEU A 100 2.40 1.17 5.03
CA LEU A 100 2.50 0.20 6.11
C LEU A 100 1.49 -0.94 5.96
N ASN A 101 0.28 -0.63 5.53
CA ASN A 101 -0.78 -1.62 5.37
C ASN A 101 -1.94 -1.11 4.51
N TYR A 102 -2.62 -2.05 3.86
CA TYR A 102 -3.96 -1.88 3.29
C TYR A 102 -4.97 -2.52 4.24
N ILE A 103 -5.96 -1.77 4.70
CA ILE A 103 -6.96 -2.19 5.67
C ILE A 103 -8.34 -2.02 5.04
N GLY A 104 -8.84 -3.06 4.36
CA GLY A 104 -10.04 -2.94 3.54
C GLY A 104 -9.79 -2.00 2.35
N ASP A 105 -10.46 -0.87 2.32
CA ASP A 105 -10.28 0.21 1.36
C ASP A 105 -9.37 1.35 1.86
N SER A 106 -8.93 1.26 3.11
CA SER A 106 -8.02 2.23 3.73
C SER A 106 -6.55 1.92 3.41
N ILE A 107 -5.73 2.97 3.31
CA ILE A 107 -4.28 2.90 3.21
C ILE A 107 -3.67 3.58 4.44
N MET A 108 -2.81 2.86 5.16
CA MET A 108 -1.99 3.42 6.22
C MET A 108 -0.59 3.73 5.67
N ILE A 109 -0.17 4.98 5.79
CA ILE A 109 1.06 5.51 5.19
C ILE A 109 1.93 6.13 6.28
N VAL A 110 3.25 5.98 6.17
CA VAL A 110 4.21 6.68 7.01
C VAL A 110 5.18 7.49 6.15
N PHE A 111 5.52 8.69 6.61
CA PHE A 111 6.57 9.55 6.05
C PHE A 111 7.62 9.79 7.14
N GLY A 112 8.91 9.57 6.84
CA GLY A 112 10.01 9.63 7.80
C GLY A 112 10.41 8.27 8.38
N ALA A 113 9.83 7.18 7.87
CA ALA A 113 10.24 5.81 8.15
C ALA A 113 9.91 4.93 6.92
N PRO A 114 10.68 3.85 6.65
CA PRO A 114 11.87 3.42 7.36
C PRO A 114 13.04 4.38 7.21
N ASN A 115 13.16 5.12 6.10
CA ASN A 115 14.19 6.13 5.88
C ASN A 115 13.79 7.47 6.51
N ASP A 116 14.76 8.19 7.04
CA ASP A 116 14.55 9.56 7.51
C ASP A 116 14.31 10.48 6.32
N ILE A 117 13.33 11.36 6.44
CA ILE A 117 12.96 12.35 5.42
C ILE A 117 12.86 13.70 6.12
N GLU A 118 13.63 14.66 5.63
CA GLU A 118 13.43 16.06 5.99
C GLU A 118 12.05 16.51 5.47
N ASP A 119 11.37 17.37 6.17
CA ASP A 119 10.05 17.89 5.79
C ASP A 119 8.97 16.82 5.56
N HIS A 120 9.02 15.71 6.28
CA HIS A 120 8.04 14.63 6.12
C HIS A 120 6.60 15.08 6.35
N GLU A 121 6.35 16.10 7.18
CA GLU A 121 5.05 16.74 7.38
C GLU A 121 4.54 17.39 6.09
N LEU A 122 5.41 18.14 5.41
CA LEU A 122 5.08 18.78 4.14
C LEU A 122 4.84 17.71 3.06
N LYS A 123 5.68 16.68 3.00
CA LYS A 123 5.53 15.57 2.06
C LYS A 123 4.21 14.82 2.24
N ALA A 124 3.77 14.61 3.48
CA ALA A 124 2.49 13.99 3.76
C ALA A 124 1.30 14.82 3.23
N VAL A 125 1.35 16.15 3.40
CA VAL A 125 0.30 17.05 2.91
C VAL A 125 0.31 17.16 1.38
N GLU A 126 1.49 17.33 0.76
CA GLU A 126 1.64 17.35 -0.69
C GLU A 126 1.11 16.06 -1.33
N CYS A 127 1.44 14.91 -0.73
CA CYS A 127 0.96 13.61 -1.16
C CYS A 127 -0.58 13.53 -1.11
N ALA A 128 -1.20 13.91 -0.01
CA ALA A 128 -2.66 13.90 0.14
C ALA A 128 -3.37 14.79 -0.91
N ILE A 129 -2.82 15.99 -1.18
CA ILE A 129 -3.35 16.88 -2.21
C ILE A 129 -3.22 16.26 -3.61
N GLU A 130 -2.10 15.62 -3.92
CA GLU A 130 -1.89 14.97 -5.22
C GLU A 130 -2.77 13.72 -5.36
N MET A 131 -2.91 12.91 -4.31
CA MET A 131 -3.81 11.75 -4.28
C MET A 131 -5.25 12.15 -4.60
N ARG A 132 -5.74 13.25 -4.02
CA ARG A 132 -7.07 13.79 -4.31
C ARG A 132 -7.23 14.15 -5.79
N LYS A 133 -6.27 14.89 -6.37
CA LYS A 133 -6.30 15.26 -7.80
C LYS A 133 -6.29 14.04 -8.70
N SER A 134 -5.45 13.07 -8.39
CA SER A 134 -5.34 11.84 -9.17
C SER A 134 -6.57 10.94 -9.03
N LEU A 135 -7.29 11.02 -7.91
CA LEU A 135 -8.57 10.34 -7.78
C LEU A 135 -9.65 10.99 -8.66
N ASP A 136 -9.64 12.31 -8.83
CA ASP A 136 -10.51 12.99 -9.79
C ASP A 136 -10.20 12.55 -11.23
N GLU A 137 -8.92 12.46 -11.62
CA GLU A 137 -8.49 11.90 -12.92
C GLU A 137 -8.96 10.45 -13.11
N LEU A 138 -8.83 9.62 -12.08
CA LEU A 138 -9.25 8.23 -12.11
C LEU A 138 -10.78 8.10 -12.25
N ASN A 139 -11.55 8.99 -11.63
CA ASN A 139 -13.00 9.07 -11.84
C ASN A 139 -13.35 9.36 -13.31
N GLU A 140 -12.61 10.28 -13.96
CA GLU A 140 -12.79 10.55 -15.39
C GLU A 140 -12.45 9.35 -16.27
N GLU A 141 -11.39 8.60 -15.93
CA GLU A 141 -11.03 7.37 -16.62
C GLU A 141 -12.13 6.31 -16.47
N TRP A 142 -12.68 6.13 -15.28
CA TRP A 142 -13.78 5.22 -15.02
C TRP A 142 -15.07 5.62 -15.74
N ASP A 143 -15.33 6.91 -15.91
CA ASP A 143 -16.47 7.40 -16.69
C ASP A 143 -16.32 7.06 -18.17
N LYS A 144 -15.15 7.26 -18.76
CA LYS A 144 -14.86 6.96 -20.18
C LYS A 144 -15.08 5.49 -20.54
N ILE A 145 -14.84 4.58 -19.59
CA ILE A 145 -15.01 3.12 -19.79
C ILE A 145 -16.32 2.59 -19.19
N GLU A 146 -17.23 3.47 -18.81
CA GLU A 146 -18.53 3.15 -18.19
C GLU A 146 -18.42 2.32 -16.90
N PHE A 147 -17.25 2.33 -16.26
CA PHE A 147 -17.04 1.62 -14.99
C PHE A 147 -17.75 2.31 -13.83
N SER A 148 -17.90 3.63 -13.89
CA SER A 148 -18.60 4.45 -12.91
C SER A 148 -20.09 4.11 -12.74
N ARG A 149 -20.71 3.41 -13.70
CA ARG A 149 -22.11 2.97 -13.59
C ARG A 149 -22.40 2.16 -12.33
N PHE A 150 -21.40 1.46 -11.79
CA PHE A 150 -21.58 0.61 -10.61
C PHE A 150 -21.91 1.40 -9.35
N TRP A 151 -21.51 2.67 -9.24
CA TRP A 151 -21.86 3.54 -8.11
C TRP A 151 -22.79 4.69 -8.50
N LYS A 152 -22.75 5.18 -9.73
CA LYS A 152 -23.68 6.22 -10.20
C LYS A 152 -25.15 5.78 -10.15
N ASN A 153 -25.42 4.52 -10.42
CA ASN A 153 -26.76 3.92 -10.29
C ASN A 153 -27.28 3.92 -8.84
N HIS A 154 -26.42 4.17 -7.86
CA HIS A 154 -26.75 4.26 -6.44
C HIS A 154 -26.68 5.70 -5.89
N GLY A 155 -26.65 6.68 -6.79
CA GLY A 155 -26.66 8.11 -6.42
C GLY A 155 -25.32 8.65 -5.97
N ILE A 156 -24.23 7.90 -6.17
CA ILE A 156 -22.87 8.37 -5.90
C ILE A 156 -22.30 8.90 -7.22
N ASP A 157 -22.08 10.20 -7.29
CA ASP A 157 -21.63 10.86 -8.52
C ASP A 157 -20.18 10.50 -8.86
N LYS A 158 -19.28 10.60 -7.89
CA LYS A 158 -17.88 10.24 -8.02
C LYS A 158 -17.35 9.60 -6.75
N ILE A 159 -16.29 8.80 -6.88
CA ILE A 159 -15.56 8.26 -5.74
C ILE A 159 -14.67 9.37 -5.15
N THR A 160 -14.77 9.54 -3.84
CA THR A 160 -13.91 10.46 -3.07
C THR A 160 -13.20 9.67 -1.98
N ALA A 161 -12.13 10.22 -1.45
CA ALA A 161 -11.42 9.66 -0.31
C ALA A 161 -11.17 10.74 0.73
N ARG A 162 -11.18 10.35 2.00
CA ARG A 162 -10.85 11.21 3.13
C ARG A 162 -9.44 10.88 3.60
N THR A 163 -8.71 11.89 4.03
CA THR A 163 -7.36 11.70 4.54
C THR A 163 -7.19 12.39 5.88
N GLY A 164 -6.67 11.66 6.87
CA GLY A 164 -6.26 12.20 8.17
C GLY A 164 -4.76 12.07 8.34
N ILE A 165 -4.09 13.16 8.74
CA ILE A 165 -2.64 13.21 8.91
C ILE A 165 -2.31 13.69 10.32
N HIS A 166 -1.36 13.02 10.97
CA HIS A 166 -0.83 13.48 12.25
C HIS A 166 0.66 13.16 12.38
N SER A 167 1.42 14.06 12.98
CA SER A 167 2.87 13.92 13.14
C SER A 167 3.24 13.77 14.61
N GLY A 168 4.26 12.97 14.87
CA GLY A 168 4.77 12.76 16.22
C GLY A 168 5.67 11.54 16.33
N SER A 169 6.01 11.21 17.57
CA SER A 169 6.92 10.12 17.90
C SER A 169 6.19 8.77 17.88
N VAL A 170 6.78 7.81 17.17
CA VAL A 170 6.32 6.41 17.12
C VAL A 170 7.49 5.45 17.34
N ILE A 171 7.19 4.20 17.65
CA ILE A 171 8.14 3.10 17.50
C ILE A 171 7.88 2.51 16.12
N ALA A 172 8.84 2.66 15.18
CA ALA A 172 8.79 2.09 13.85
C ALA A 172 9.78 0.93 13.73
N GLY A 173 9.35 -0.19 13.16
CA GLY A 173 10.19 -1.37 13.00
C GLY A 173 9.39 -2.65 12.82
N ASN A 174 10.08 -3.79 12.88
CA ASN A 174 9.44 -5.10 12.81
C ASN A 174 8.70 -5.41 14.11
N ILE A 175 7.42 -5.63 13.98
CA ILE A 175 6.49 -5.92 15.06
C ILE A 175 5.78 -7.23 14.74
N GLY A 176 5.70 -8.13 15.72
CA GLY A 176 5.05 -9.41 15.53
C GLY A 176 5.61 -10.51 16.41
N SER A 177 5.47 -11.74 15.96
CA SER A 177 6.01 -12.93 16.61
C SER A 177 7.30 -13.42 15.93
N ASP A 178 7.99 -14.38 16.56
CA ASP A 178 9.17 -15.02 15.96
C ASP A 178 8.89 -15.70 14.61
N ARG A 179 7.61 -15.94 14.30
CA ARG A 179 7.19 -16.63 13.06
C ARG A 179 6.59 -15.70 12.01
N MET A 180 6.17 -14.50 12.40
CA MET A 180 5.54 -13.53 11.51
C MET A 180 5.83 -12.13 11.99
N LEU A 181 6.60 -11.39 11.22
CA LEU A 181 6.95 -10.00 11.44
C LEU A 181 6.33 -9.13 10.37
N GLN A 182 5.89 -7.94 10.77
CA GLN A 182 5.42 -6.90 9.88
C GLN A 182 6.12 -5.60 10.25
N TYR A 183 6.63 -4.89 9.26
CA TYR A 183 7.10 -3.53 9.49
C TYR A 183 5.91 -2.64 9.77
N SER A 184 5.92 -1.96 10.90
CA SER A 184 4.78 -1.15 11.33
C SER A 184 5.23 0.01 12.23
N ALA A 185 4.29 0.89 12.57
CA ALA A 185 4.48 1.98 13.51
C ALA A 185 3.49 1.87 14.66
N ILE A 186 3.96 2.02 15.89
CA ILE A 186 3.15 2.01 17.11
C ILE A 186 3.33 3.32 17.87
N GLY A 187 2.23 3.94 18.26
CA GLY A 187 2.19 5.15 19.05
C GLY A 187 0.81 5.81 19.01
N ASP A 188 0.57 6.75 19.91
CA ASP A 188 -0.70 7.50 19.93
C ASP A 188 -0.94 8.29 18.64
N VAL A 189 0.14 8.69 17.98
CA VAL A 189 0.14 9.37 16.67
C VAL A 189 -0.68 8.59 15.63
N VAL A 190 -0.57 7.26 15.61
CA VAL A 190 -1.31 6.39 14.70
C VAL A 190 -2.82 6.48 14.97
N ASN A 191 -3.20 6.43 16.24
CA ASN A 191 -4.60 6.52 16.65
C ASN A 191 -5.20 7.91 16.33
N VAL A 192 -4.42 8.97 16.55
CA VAL A 192 -4.86 10.34 16.25
C VAL A 192 -5.04 10.53 14.74
N ALA A 193 -4.08 10.09 13.92
CA ALA A 193 -4.21 10.16 12.45
C ALA A 193 -5.47 9.44 11.94
N SER A 194 -5.76 8.24 12.46
CA SER A 194 -6.98 7.51 12.14
C SER A 194 -8.26 8.26 12.56
N ARG A 195 -8.26 8.87 13.76
CA ARG A 195 -9.40 9.69 14.22
C ARG A 195 -9.58 10.96 13.38
N MET A 196 -8.48 11.56 12.89
CA MET A 196 -8.53 12.71 11.99
C MET A 196 -9.18 12.33 10.65
N GLU A 197 -8.86 11.14 10.11
CA GLU A 197 -9.57 10.63 8.93
C GLU A 197 -11.07 10.48 9.20
N GLN A 198 -11.45 9.84 10.31
CA GLN A 198 -12.86 9.65 10.67
C GLN A 198 -13.61 10.97 10.91
N ALA A 199 -12.95 11.97 11.50
CA ALA A 199 -13.54 13.27 11.77
C ALA A 199 -13.97 14.00 10.48
N ASN A 200 -13.32 13.77 9.34
CA ASN A 200 -13.73 14.32 8.05
C ASN A 200 -15.19 13.98 7.71
N LYS A 201 -15.69 12.82 8.16
CA LYS A 201 -17.09 12.42 7.96
C LYS A 201 -18.06 13.34 8.70
N GLU A 202 -17.69 13.77 9.90
CA GLU A 202 -18.54 14.65 10.74
C GLU A 202 -18.53 16.09 10.20
N PHE A 203 -17.37 16.56 9.73
CA PHE A 203 -17.18 17.91 9.25
C PHE A 203 -17.41 18.09 7.75
N SER A 204 -17.76 16.99 7.03
CA SER A 204 -17.94 17.01 5.58
C SER A 204 -16.72 17.58 4.82
N THR A 205 -15.53 17.17 5.28
CA THR A 205 -14.23 17.48 4.68
C THR A 205 -13.61 16.21 4.07
N ASP A 206 -12.47 16.35 3.43
CA ASP A 206 -11.74 15.25 2.78
C ASP A 206 -10.20 15.38 2.95
#